data_e82d99bbe71372b27a88fab9c6aad7f9
#
_entry.id   e82d99bbe71372b27a88fab9c6aad7f9
#
_cell.length_a   1.000
_cell.length_b   1.000
_cell.length_c   1.000
_cell.angle_alpha   90.00
_cell.angle_beta   90.00
_cell.angle_gamma   90.00
#
_symmetry.space_group_name_H-M   'P 1'
#
loop_
_entity.id
_entity.type
_entity.pdbx_description
1 polymer ?
#
loop_
_entity_poly.entity_id
_entity_poly.type
_entity_poly.pdbx_seq_one_letter_code
_entity_poly.pdbx_strand_id
1 'polypeptide(L)'
;TLNLDWALALAADLIGEVGETPSHADLVARIDGWMARSTAGALLYHPYISEAGERGPFVNAQARASLIGLTHHHRFADVIRAVIEGIALAARDCYAAMGEMPRELRLTGGAARSRAVRQVLASTLNIPLRVSSRKEAGAAGCAMMAAVAIGAYPDMEACIADWTTPLLGESEPPDPALVPIY
;
A
#
# COMPACT_ATOMS: atom_id res chain seq x y z
N THR A 1 5.82 -0.16 4.65
CA THR A 1 4.77 -0.45 5.68
C THR A 1 5.25 -1.54 6.61
N LEU A 2 4.81 -1.54 7.88
CA LEU A 2 5.26 -2.49 8.90
C LEU A 2 5.19 -3.96 8.42
N ASN A 3 4.11 -4.35 7.77
CA ASN A 3 3.93 -5.71 7.24
C ASN A 3 4.96 -6.08 6.16
N LEU A 4 5.15 -5.21 5.18
CA LEU A 4 6.10 -5.46 4.09
C LEU A 4 7.55 -5.39 4.61
N ASP A 5 7.86 -4.42 5.46
CA ASP A 5 9.19 -4.26 6.04
C ASP A 5 9.56 -5.48 6.90
N TRP A 6 8.60 -6.02 7.66
CA TRP A 6 8.78 -7.27 8.40
C TRP A 6 9.08 -8.47 7.47
N ALA A 7 8.30 -8.64 6.40
CA ALA A 7 8.51 -9.75 5.47
C ALA A 7 9.87 -9.65 4.74
N LEU A 8 10.30 -8.43 4.40
CA LEU A 8 11.61 -8.19 3.79
C LEU A 8 12.74 -8.41 4.80
N ALA A 9 12.56 -8.04 6.07
CA ALA A 9 13.53 -8.29 7.13
C ALA A 9 13.76 -9.80 7.34
N LEU A 10 12.68 -10.61 7.39
CA LEU A 10 12.81 -12.08 7.46
C LEU A 10 13.62 -12.65 6.29
N ALA A 11 13.43 -12.11 5.08
CA ALA A 11 14.21 -12.54 3.92
C ALA A 11 15.69 -12.13 4.05
N ALA A 12 15.96 -10.92 4.54
CA ALA A 12 17.32 -10.44 4.75
C ALA A 12 18.05 -11.29 5.79
N ASP A 13 17.39 -11.61 6.91
CA ASP A 13 17.92 -12.45 7.97
C ASP A 13 18.27 -13.85 7.44
N LEU A 14 17.35 -14.51 6.74
CA LEU A 14 17.59 -15.85 6.17
C LEU A 14 18.74 -15.85 5.17
N ILE A 15 18.84 -14.84 4.30
CA ILE A 15 19.92 -14.75 3.32
C ILE A 15 21.25 -14.49 4.04
N GLY A 16 21.23 -13.68 5.11
CA GLY A 16 22.40 -13.36 5.93
C GLY A 16 23.02 -14.57 6.62
N GLU A 17 22.21 -15.60 6.94
CA GLU A 17 22.72 -16.87 7.53
C GLU A 17 23.58 -17.69 6.55
N VAL A 18 23.44 -17.50 5.25
CA VAL A 18 24.12 -18.29 4.22
C VAL A 18 24.98 -17.48 3.26
N GLY A 19 24.99 -16.14 3.40
CA GLY A 19 25.75 -15.25 2.53
C GLY A 19 25.73 -13.81 2.99
N GLU A 20 25.89 -12.89 2.07
CA GLU A 20 25.84 -11.45 2.35
C GLU A 20 24.40 -10.97 2.53
N THR A 21 24.12 -10.28 3.63
CA THR A 21 22.78 -9.72 3.93
C THR A 21 22.43 -8.62 2.94
N PRO A 22 21.35 -8.78 2.14
CA PRO A 22 20.93 -7.73 1.21
C PRO A 22 20.40 -6.51 1.95
N SER A 23 20.59 -5.33 1.38
CA SER A 23 19.99 -4.12 1.93
C SER A 23 18.46 -4.13 1.73
N HIS A 24 17.74 -3.38 2.58
CA HIS A 24 16.30 -3.17 2.40
C HIS A 24 15.97 -2.61 1.00
N ALA A 25 16.81 -1.70 0.48
CA ALA A 25 16.61 -1.13 -0.85
C ALA A 25 16.73 -2.17 -1.97
N ASP A 26 17.68 -3.11 -1.86
CA ASP A 26 17.86 -4.20 -2.82
C ASP A 26 16.64 -5.13 -2.85
N LEU A 27 16.07 -5.42 -1.69
CA LEU A 27 14.87 -6.26 -1.59
C LEU A 27 13.63 -5.53 -2.12
N VAL A 28 13.45 -4.26 -1.81
CA VAL A 28 12.37 -3.42 -2.35
C VAL A 28 12.42 -3.37 -3.89
N ALA A 29 13.60 -3.24 -4.47
CA ALA A 29 13.79 -3.23 -5.93
C ALA A 29 13.37 -4.55 -6.62
N ARG A 30 13.26 -5.65 -5.87
CA ARG A 30 12.84 -6.96 -6.39
C ARG A 30 11.33 -7.20 -6.36
N ILE A 31 10.56 -6.33 -5.71
CA ILE A 31 9.11 -6.51 -5.50
C ILE A 31 8.38 -6.73 -6.84
N ASP A 32 8.56 -5.86 -7.82
CA ASP A 32 7.88 -5.99 -9.12
C ASP A 32 8.21 -7.34 -9.81
N GLY A 33 9.46 -7.79 -9.69
CA GLY A 33 9.89 -9.10 -10.20
C GLY A 33 9.26 -10.28 -9.44
N TRP A 34 9.03 -10.18 -8.14
CA TRP A 34 8.31 -11.19 -7.37
C TRP A 34 6.83 -11.21 -7.72
N MET A 35 6.23 -10.03 -7.84
CA MET A 35 4.82 -9.89 -8.25
C MET A 35 4.56 -10.48 -9.63
N ALA A 36 5.48 -10.32 -10.58
CA ALA A 36 5.34 -10.83 -11.95
C ALA A 36 5.34 -12.37 -12.04
N ARG A 37 5.91 -13.08 -11.04
CA ARG A 37 6.01 -14.56 -11.03
C ARG A 37 5.20 -15.23 -9.92
N SER A 38 4.30 -14.51 -9.29
CA SER A 38 3.37 -15.00 -8.27
C SER A 38 1.93 -14.90 -8.77
N THR A 39 1.06 -15.74 -8.23
CA THR A 39 -0.35 -15.81 -8.62
C THR A 39 -1.20 -14.92 -7.71
N ALA A 40 -2.03 -14.07 -8.31
CA ALA A 40 -2.95 -13.21 -7.57
C ALA A 40 -4.00 -14.05 -6.82
N GLY A 41 -4.29 -13.69 -5.58
CA GLY A 41 -5.28 -14.35 -4.74
C GLY A 41 -4.93 -15.80 -4.32
N ALA A 42 -3.69 -16.25 -4.56
CA ALA A 42 -3.30 -17.63 -4.21
C ALA A 42 -3.22 -17.86 -2.69
N LEU A 43 -2.89 -16.84 -1.93
CA LEU A 43 -2.81 -16.84 -0.48
C LEU A 43 -3.57 -15.64 0.08
N LEU A 44 -4.14 -15.80 1.27
CA LEU A 44 -4.73 -14.70 2.02
C LEU A 44 -3.84 -14.31 3.19
N TYR A 45 -3.56 -13.02 3.33
CA TYR A 45 -2.81 -12.47 4.46
C TYR A 45 -3.64 -11.44 5.21
N HIS A 46 -3.80 -11.62 6.52
CA HIS A 46 -4.35 -10.60 7.42
C HIS A 46 -3.23 -9.71 7.93
N PRO A 47 -3.23 -8.39 7.65
CA PRO A 47 -2.07 -7.52 7.87
C PRO A 47 -1.98 -6.94 9.29
N TYR A 48 -2.50 -7.63 10.29
CA TYR A 48 -2.57 -7.15 11.68
C TYR A 48 -1.32 -7.52 12.48
N ILE A 49 -0.14 -7.14 11.97
CA ILE A 49 1.16 -7.54 12.53
C ILE A 49 1.59 -6.70 13.74
N SER A 50 0.91 -5.58 14.02
CA SER A 50 1.21 -4.73 15.15
C SER A 50 0.94 -5.44 16.48
N GLU A 51 1.85 -5.32 17.45
CA GLU A 51 1.64 -5.82 18.81
C GLU A 51 0.46 -5.13 19.53
N ALA A 52 0.13 -3.91 19.11
CA ALA A 52 -1.02 -3.15 19.60
C ALA A 52 -2.36 -3.63 19.02
N GLY A 53 -2.34 -4.63 18.13
CA GLY A 53 -3.51 -5.10 17.40
C GLY A 53 -3.96 -4.13 16.31
N GLU A 54 -5.26 -4.12 16.00
CA GLU A 54 -5.86 -3.28 14.96
C GLU A 54 -6.75 -2.20 15.55
N ARG A 55 -6.81 -1.03 14.89
CA ARG A 55 -7.59 0.14 15.32
C ARG A 55 -8.53 0.71 14.24
N GLY A 56 -8.43 0.25 13.04
CA GLY A 56 -9.28 0.67 11.92
C GLY A 56 -9.39 -0.39 10.83
N PRO A 57 -10.59 -0.66 10.34
CA PRO A 57 -11.90 -0.07 10.64
C PRO A 57 -12.56 -0.63 11.93
N PHE A 58 -11.95 -1.60 12.59
CA PHE A 58 -12.40 -2.16 13.88
C PHE A 58 -11.31 -2.03 14.94
N VAL A 59 -11.68 -2.09 16.21
CA VAL A 59 -10.74 -2.05 17.34
C VAL A 59 -10.64 -3.44 17.96
N ASN A 60 -9.45 -4.06 17.85
CA ASN A 60 -9.14 -5.33 18.50
C ASN A 60 -7.65 -5.41 18.85
N ALA A 61 -7.33 -5.24 20.12
CA ALA A 61 -5.96 -5.31 20.62
C ALA A 61 -5.34 -6.72 20.52
N GLN A 62 -6.16 -7.76 20.31
CA GLN A 62 -5.70 -9.15 20.14
C GLN A 62 -5.57 -9.57 18.66
N ALA A 63 -5.90 -8.69 17.70
CA ALA A 63 -5.72 -9.00 16.30
C ALA A 63 -4.24 -9.26 16.00
N ARG A 64 -3.98 -10.30 15.23
CA ARG A 64 -2.62 -10.69 14.81
C ARG A 64 -2.62 -11.04 13.33
N ALA A 65 -1.46 -10.89 12.70
CA ALA A 65 -1.26 -11.31 11.32
C ALA A 65 -1.44 -12.83 11.18
N SER A 66 -1.97 -13.22 10.03
CA SER A 66 -2.06 -14.64 9.66
C SER A 66 -1.91 -14.81 8.16
N LEU A 67 -1.34 -15.95 7.75
CA LEU A 67 -1.23 -16.37 6.36
C LEU A 67 -2.05 -17.66 6.18
N ILE A 68 -2.97 -17.66 5.23
CA ILE A 68 -3.94 -18.73 5.02
C ILE A 68 -3.81 -19.28 3.60
N GLY A 69 -4.01 -20.60 3.44
CA GLY A 69 -3.97 -21.26 2.15
C GLY A 69 -2.58 -21.77 1.73
N LEU A 70 -1.57 -21.71 2.61
CA LEU A 70 -0.21 -22.11 2.32
C LEU A 70 -0.12 -23.61 2.00
N THR A 71 0.57 -23.93 0.91
CA THR A 71 0.95 -25.29 0.50
C THR A 71 2.43 -25.34 0.15
N HIS A 72 2.99 -26.55 -0.05
CA HIS A 72 4.39 -26.74 -0.41
C HIS A 72 4.79 -26.22 -1.80
N HIS A 73 3.82 -25.82 -2.62
CA HIS A 73 4.06 -25.25 -3.94
C HIS A 73 4.35 -23.74 -3.88
N HIS A 74 3.91 -23.06 -2.81
CA HIS A 74 4.10 -21.61 -2.67
C HIS A 74 5.57 -21.27 -2.39
N ARG A 75 5.99 -20.15 -2.94
CA ARG A 75 7.33 -19.60 -2.81
C ARG A 75 7.30 -18.25 -2.10
N PHE A 76 8.45 -17.72 -1.74
CA PHE A 76 8.56 -16.40 -1.11
C PHE A 76 7.86 -15.30 -1.90
N ALA A 77 7.90 -15.35 -3.25
CA ALA A 77 7.19 -14.41 -4.11
C ALA A 77 5.67 -14.40 -3.86
N ASP A 78 5.07 -15.58 -3.60
CA ASP A 78 3.63 -15.69 -3.30
C ASP A 78 3.31 -15.10 -1.91
N VAL A 79 4.21 -15.27 -0.95
CA VAL A 79 4.07 -14.66 0.38
C VAL A 79 4.13 -13.13 0.30
N ILE A 80 5.10 -12.56 -0.43
CA ILE A 80 5.20 -11.11 -0.64
C ILE A 80 3.96 -10.56 -1.33
N ARG A 81 3.45 -11.26 -2.35
CA ARG A 81 2.19 -10.88 -3.01
C ARG A 81 1.04 -10.87 -2.01
N ALA A 82 0.86 -11.94 -1.25
CA ALA A 82 -0.20 -12.02 -0.25
C ALA A 82 -0.13 -10.89 0.78
N VAL A 83 1.08 -10.52 1.25
CA VAL A 83 1.27 -9.38 2.15
C VAL A 83 0.79 -8.07 1.50
N ILE A 84 1.15 -7.82 0.25
CA ILE A 84 0.73 -6.62 -0.48
C ILE A 84 -0.78 -6.61 -0.72
N GLU A 85 -1.35 -7.74 -1.14
CA GLU A 85 -2.79 -7.92 -1.35
C GLU A 85 -3.58 -7.74 -0.04
N GLY A 86 -3.10 -8.32 1.06
CA GLY A 86 -3.72 -8.18 2.38
C GLY A 86 -3.74 -6.73 2.87
N ILE A 87 -2.67 -5.97 2.65
CA ILE A 87 -2.63 -4.52 2.94
C ILE A 87 -3.66 -3.77 2.10
N ALA A 88 -3.79 -4.10 0.81
CA ALA A 88 -4.75 -3.46 -0.08
C ALA A 88 -6.20 -3.80 0.29
N LEU A 89 -6.48 -5.06 0.68
CA LEU A 89 -7.80 -5.50 1.16
C LEU A 89 -8.18 -4.78 2.47
N ALA A 90 -7.25 -4.63 3.42
CA ALA A 90 -7.49 -3.86 4.64
C ALA A 90 -7.74 -2.37 4.34
N ALA A 91 -7.05 -1.80 3.35
CA ALA A 91 -7.34 -0.44 2.90
C ALA A 91 -8.76 -0.33 2.33
N ARG A 92 -9.23 -1.32 1.55
CA ARG A 92 -10.61 -1.37 1.06
C ARG A 92 -11.62 -1.41 2.20
N ASP A 93 -11.38 -2.21 3.24
CA ASP A 93 -12.25 -2.25 4.43
C ASP A 93 -12.32 -0.89 5.14
N CYS A 94 -11.19 -0.18 5.24
CA CYS A 94 -11.17 1.17 5.80
C CYS A 94 -12.02 2.15 4.96
N TYR A 95 -11.86 2.15 3.64
CA TYR A 95 -12.67 3.00 2.77
C TYR A 95 -14.15 2.64 2.82
N ALA A 96 -14.50 1.35 2.81
CA ALA A 96 -15.89 0.89 2.95
C ALA A 96 -16.52 1.35 4.28
N ALA A 97 -15.76 1.32 5.37
CA ALA A 97 -16.22 1.79 6.69
C ALA A 97 -16.40 3.32 6.75
N MET A 98 -15.75 4.08 5.87
CA MET A 98 -15.94 5.54 5.74
C MET A 98 -17.23 5.91 5.00
N GLY A 99 -17.92 4.95 4.38
CA GLY A 99 -19.23 5.11 3.74
C GLY A 99 -19.18 5.27 2.22
N GLU A 100 -18.37 6.16 1.69
CA GLU A 100 -18.26 6.38 0.24
C GLU A 100 -16.85 6.07 -0.26
N MET A 101 -16.79 5.31 -1.35
CA MET A 101 -15.54 5.06 -2.05
C MET A 101 -15.07 6.32 -2.80
N PRO A 102 -13.79 6.70 -2.71
CA PRO A 102 -13.28 7.85 -3.43
C PRO A 102 -13.32 7.60 -4.95
N ARG A 103 -13.40 8.69 -5.73
CA ARG A 103 -13.37 8.60 -7.20
C ARG A 103 -11.97 8.37 -7.76
N GLU A 104 -10.95 8.66 -6.98
CA GLU A 104 -9.54 8.58 -7.35
C GLU A 104 -8.68 8.37 -6.11
N LEU A 105 -7.69 7.48 -6.21
CA LEU A 105 -6.65 7.32 -5.20
C LEU A 105 -5.45 8.23 -5.52
N ARG A 106 -4.94 8.90 -4.52
CA ARG A 106 -3.70 9.67 -4.62
C ARG A 106 -2.64 9.04 -3.74
N LEU A 107 -1.65 8.43 -4.38
CA LEU A 107 -0.61 7.67 -3.68
C LEU A 107 0.70 8.44 -3.66
N THR A 108 1.37 8.41 -2.51
CA THR A 108 2.71 8.99 -2.30
C THR A 108 3.57 8.07 -1.45
N GLY A 109 4.87 8.37 -1.35
CA GLY A 109 5.81 7.61 -0.53
C GLY A 109 6.32 6.33 -1.18
N GLY A 110 6.79 5.39 -0.35
CA GLY A 110 7.47 4.17 -0.80
C GLY A 110 6.62 3.25 -1.68
N ALA A 111 5.35 3.06 -1.33
CA ALA A 111 4.41 2.21 -2.08
C ALA A 111 4.17 2.72 -3.51
N ALA A 112 4.27 4.03 -3.73
CA ALA A 112 4.10 4.63 -5.05
C ALA A 112 5.21 4.25 -6.06
N ARG A 113 6.35 3.75 -5.60
CA ARG A 113 7.50 3.41 -6.47
C ARG A 113 7.30 2.10 -7.23
N SER A 114 6.61 1.12 -6.67
CA SER A 114 6.35 -0.17 -7.30
C SER A 114 5.08 -0.11 -8.13
N ARG A 115 5.21 -0.39 -9.44
CA ARG A 115 4.05 -0.47 -10.34
C ARG A 115 3.09 -1.58 -9.93
N ALA A 116 3.61 -2.72 -9.53
CA ALA A 116 2.79 -3.86 -9.12
C ALA A 116 1.97 -3.54 -7.86
N VAL A 117 2.55 -2.85 -6.87
CA VAL A 117 1.82 -2.41 -5.67
C VAL A 117 0.71 -1.43 -6.04
N ARG A 118 0.97 -0.48 -6.94
CA ARG A 118 -0.06 0.46 -7.43
C ARG A 118 -1.21 -0.26 -8.10
N GLN A 119 -0.91 -1.23 -8.97
CA GLN A 119 -1.92 -2.03 -9.66
C GLN A 119 -2.76 -2.88 -8.69
N VAL A 120 -2.15 -3.49 -7.68
CA VAL A 120 -2.90 -4.21 -6.64
C VAL A 120 -3.84 -3.26 -5.91
N LEU A 121 -3.36 -2.10 -5.45
CA LEU A 121 -4.20 -1.10 -4.76
C LEU A 121 -5.36 -0.62 -5.65
N ALA A 122 -5.07 -0.20 -6.88
CA ALA A 122 -6.10 0.27 -7.81
C ALA A 122 -7.15 -0.82 -8.08
N SER A 123 -6.72 -2.08 -8.29
CA SER A 123 -7.61 -3.20 -8.62
C SER A 123 -8.42 -3.68 -7.41
N THR A 124 -7.82 -3.71 -6.22
CA THR A 124 -8.51 -4.11 -4.99
C THR A 124 -9.62 -3.12 -4.61
N LEU A 125 -9.40 -1.83 -4.82
CA LEU A 125 -10.41 -0.81 -4.56
C LEU A 125 -11.33 -0.58 -5.78
N ASN A 126 -10.94 -1.08 -6.95
CA ASN A 126 -11.59 -0.82 -8.24
C ASN A 126 -11.72 0.69 -8.53
N ILE A 127 -10.64 1.44 -8.28
CA ILE A 127 -10.59 2.89 -8.43
C ILE A 127 -9.28 3.28 -9.13
N PRO A 128 -9.29 4.26 -10.05
CA PRO A 128 -8.07 4.75 -10.68
C PRO A 128 -7.15 5.41 -9.64
N LEU A 129 -5.84 5.27 -9.87
CA LEU A 129 -4.80 5.76 -8.99
C LEU A 129 -3.90 6.77 -9.71
N ARG A 130 -3.52 7.85 -9.01
CA ARG A 130 -2.49 8.78 -9.47
C ARG A 130 -1.37 8.89 -8.43
N VAL A 131 -0.14 8.88 -8.90
CA VAL A 131 1.03 9.07 -8.05
C VAL A 131 1.32 10.55 -7.91
N SER A 132 1.54 11.00 -6.67
CA SER A 132 2.05 12.35 -6.40
C SER A 132 3.58 12.35 -6.39
N SER A 133 4.18 13.30 -7.08
CA SER A 133 5.63 13.54 -7.05
C SER A 133 6.11 14.23 -5.77
N ARG A 134 5.20 14.62 -4.86
CA ARG A 134 5.53 15.28 -3.61
C ARG A 134 6.26 14.33 -2.66
N LYS A 135 7.45 14.75 -2.21
CA LYS A 135 8.28 13.94 -1.30
C LYS A 135 7.75 13.97 0.14
N GLU A 136 7.37 15.17 0.62
CA GLU A 136 6.95 15.42 2.02
C GLU A 136 5.44 15.73 2.10
N ALA A 137 4.61 14.75 1.74
CA ALA A 137 3.16 14.93 1.67
C ALA A 137 2.51 15.30 3.01
N GLY A 138 3.01 14.73 4.12
CA GLY A 138 2.50 15.03 5.46
C GLY A 138 2.78 16.49 5.86
N ALA A 139 4.01 16.97 5.70
CA ALA A 139 4.37 18.34 5.99
C ALA A 139 3.60 19.32 5.11
N ALA A 140 3.43 19.00 3.82
CA ALA A 140 2.62 19.80 2.91
C ALA A 140 1.15 19.88 3.35
N GLY A 141 0.56 18.77 3.79
CA GLY A 141 -0.81 18.74 4.30
C GLY A 141 -0.99 19.66 5.52
N CYS A 142 -0.06 19.64 6.47
CA CYS A 142 -0.08 20.56 7.61
C CYS A 142 0.03 22.03 7.16
N ALA A 143 0.93 22.33 6.21
CA ALA A 143 1.09 23.68 5.68
C ALA A 143 -0.17 24.16 4.93
N MET A 144 -0.83 23.28 4.18
CA MET A 144 -2.11 23.58 3.50
C MET A 144 -3.22 23.89 4.50
N MET A 145 -3.36 23.10 5.57
CA MET A 145 -4.32 23.38 6.64
C MET A 145 -4.04 24.73 7.30
N ALA A 146 -2.77 25.05 7.58
CA ALA A 146 -2.39 26.35 8.12
C ALA A 146 -2.71 27.50 7.15
N ALA A 147 -2.43 27.34 5.85
CA ALA A 147 -2.72 28.35 4.83
C ALA A 147 -4.21 28.68 4.73
N VAL A 148 -5.08 27.68 4.82
CA VAL A 148 -6.54 27.88 4.87
C VAL A 148 -6.94 28.55 6.18
N ALA A 149 -6.39 28.11 7.32
CA ALA A 149 -6.74 28.66 8.64
C ALA A 149 -6.40 30.15 8.80
N ILE A 150 -5.31 30.63 8.16
CA ILE A 150 -4.92 32.05 8.17
C ILE A 150 -5.56 32.87 7.04
N GLY A 151 -6.43 32.27 6.21
CA GLY A 151 -7.13 32.94 5.11
C GLY A 151 -6.28 33.18 3.86
N ALA A 152 -5.10 32.52 3.72
CA ALA A 152 -4.31 32.60 2.48
C ALA A 152 -5.00 31.87 1.31
N TYR A 153 -5.86 30.89 1.61
CA TYR A 153 -6.78 30.24 0.69
C TYR A 153 -8.20 30.27 1.25
N PRO A 154 -9.23 30.41 0.38
CA PRO A 154 -10.62 30.47 0.83
C PRO A 154 -11.10 29.16 1.45
N ASP A 155 -10.58 28.02 0.94
CA ASP A 155 -10.91 26.68 1.38
C ASP A 155 -9.80 25.68 1.00
N MET A 156 -9.96 24.43 1.44
CA MET A 156 -9.02 23.37 1.16
C MET A 156 -9.02 22.96 -0.31
N GLU A 157 -10.13 23.08 -1.02
CA GLU A 157 -10.25 22.70 -2.43
C GLU A 157 -9.38 23.58 -3.32
N ALA A 158 -9.44 24.91 -3.11
CA ALA A 158 -8.57 25.87 -3.78
C ALA A 158 -7.08 25.62 -3.47
N CYS A 159 -6.76 25.32 -2.21
CA CYS A 159 -5.40 24.98 -1.83
C CYS A 159 -4.91 23.68 -2.48
N ILE A 160 -5.74 22.63 -2.57
CA ILE A 160 -5.43 21.37 -3.24
C ILE A 160 -5.20 21.58 -4.74
N ALA A 161 -6.01 22.43 -5.38
CA ALA A 161 -5.88 22.74 -6.80
C ALA A 161 -4.48 23.30 -7.13
N ASP A 162 -3.95 24.17 -6.27
CA ASP A 162 -2.63 24.78 -6.45
C ASP A 162 -1.48 23.89 -6.00
N TRP A 163 -1.62 23.24 -4.85
CA TRP A 163 -0.49 22.59 -4.18
C TRP A 163 -0.37 21.11 -4.50
N THR A 164 -1.45 20.44 -4.85
CA THR A 164 -1.47 18.99 -5.03
C THR A 164 -1.69 18.59 -6.48
N THR A 165 -2.69 19.18 -7.12
CA THR A 165 -3.09 18.78 -8.49
C THR A 165 -1.96 18.85 -9.52
N PRO A 166 -1.10 19.90 -9.54
CA PRO A 166 0.00 19.97 -10.51
C PRO A 166 1.10 18.92 -10.33
N LEU A 167 1.12 18.26 -9.15
CA LEU A 167 2.11 17.24 -8.81
C LEU A 167 1.60 15.80 -9.02
N LEU A 168 0.37 15.64 -9.48
CA LEU A 168 -0.21 14.34 -9.78
C LEU A 168 0.21 13.88 -11.18
N GLY A 169 0.71 12.64 -11.24
CA GLY A 169 1.02 11.96 -12.49
C GLY A 169 -0.24 11.55 -13.27
N GLU A 170 -0.05 10.76 -14.31
CA GLU A 170 -1.17 10.20 -15.09
C GLU A 170 -2.04 9.27 -14.24
N SER A 171 -3.30 9.12 -14.66
CA SER A 171 -4.24 8.20 -14.01
C SER A 171 -3.95 6.76 -14.46
N GLU A 172 -3.69 5.89 -13.49
CA GLU A 172 -3.49 4.46 -13.70
C GLU A 172 -4.82 3.75 -13.39
N PRO A 173 -5.52 3.16 -14.38
CA PRO A 173 -6.77 2.46 -14.15
C PRO A 173 -6.53 1.13 -13.42
N PRO A 174 -7.58 0.56 -12.75
CA PRO A 174 -7.56 -0.82 -12.27
C PRO A 174 -7.26 -1.80 -13.40
N ASP A 175 -6.58 -2.90 -13.10
CA ASP A 175 -6.39 -4.00 -14.04
C ASP A 175 -7.66 -4.86 -14.08
N PRO A 176 -8.36 -4.93 -15.23
CA PRO A 176 -9.60 -5.70 -15.34
C PRO A 176 -9.43 -7.20 -15.09
N ALA A 177 -8.21 -7.72 -15.20
CA ALA A 177 -7.92 -9.13 -14.87
C ALA A 177 -7.78 -9.35 -13.36
N LEU A 178 -7.40 -8.33 -12.59
CA LEU A 178 -7.21 -8.43 -11.14
C LEU A 178 -8.48 -8.08 -10.35
N VAL A 179 -9.31 -7.16 -10.86
CA VAL A 179 -10.54 -6.72 -10.16
C VAL A 179 -11.44 -7.88 -9.71
N PRO A 180 -11.74 -8.90 -10.54
CA PRO A 180 -12.59 -10.01 -10.11
C PRO A 180 -11.92 -10.98 -9.13
N ILE A 181 -10.60 -10.87 -8.90
CA ILE A 181 -9.87 -11.71 -7.95
C ILE A 181 -9.96 -11.11 -6.53
N TYR A 182 -10.02 -9.81 -6.43
CA TYR A 182 -10.04 -9.06 -5.18
C TYR A 182 -11.44 -8.58 -4.81
#